data_ab88a0a248d76abcfc7440ac5d477898
#
_entry.id   ab88a0a248d76abcfc7440ac5d477898
#
_cell.length_a   1.000
_cell.length_b   1.000
_cell.length_c   1.000
_cell.angle_alpha   90.00
_cell.angle_beta   90.00
_cell.angle_gamma   90.00
#
_symmetry.space_group_name_H-M   'P 1'
#
loop_
_entity.id
_entity.type
_entity.pdbx_description
1 polymer ?
#
loop_
_entity_poly.entity_id
_entity_poly.type
_entity_poly.pdbx_seq_one_letter_code
_entity_poly.pdbx_strand_id
1 'polypeptide(L)'
;MPFLAPPHLPSSHNKIKQDPKPGPDTGQLASTSDTAGKPLIEMRDIFKVYKTNAGEFTALKGVSADFYPGQFVSIIGKSGSGKSTLLNMITGIDRPSSGKILIGDTYLQGLSESQFSDWRGRNLGIVFQFFQLLPMLSLLENTILPMDFCRMYTPPERETRARDLLELVGLQNFVDKLPTAVSGGQVQCAAIARALANDPPIIVADEPTGNLDSRTADMVLDLIDELVKKGKTVLVVTHDEAVARHASRTLVICDGELVDEDISRILPHISHRSMLMIAHEAIDFTRKPGENIFSDSGEIPGMVLVIEGELDIRNSDGRKTASAKSGSVIHQSYIKKSIIAGKSIVPGTHGAIRLKVISEENLQSIKTQSRSFRAFMEKLEVEEAIYSSAKEEGQA
;
A
#
# COMPACT_ATOMS: atom_id res chain seq x y z
N MET A 1 -30.24 15.41 -23.53
CA MET A 1 -29.84 14.19 -24.25
C MET A 1 -29.36 13.20 -23.18
N PRO A 2 -29.92 11.99 -23.08
CA PRO A 2 -29.60 11.06 -22.01
C PRO A 2 -28.29 10.35 -22.31
N PHE A 3 -27.46 10.21 -21.28
CA PHE A 3 -26.21 9.45 -21.29
C PHE A 3 -26.49 7.97 -21.57
N LEU A 4 -25.92 7.45 -22.64
CA LEU A 4 -25.89 6.03 -22.96
C LEU A 4 -24.97 5.31 -21.97
N ALA A 5 -25.50 4.28 -21.32
CA ALA A 5 -24.73 3.34 -20.51
C ALA A 5 -23.71 2.58 -21.40
N PRO A 6 -22.51 2.26 -20.87
CA PRO A 6 -21.52 1.51 -21.64
C PRO A 6 -22.03 0.08 -21.95
N PRO A 7 -21.66 -0.48 -23.10
CA PRO A 7 -22.10 -1.80 -23.52
C PRO A 7 -21.56 -2.90 -22.59
N HIS A 8 -22.46 -3.82 -22.20
CA HIS A 8 -22.14 -5.03 -21.46
C HIS A 8 -21.17 -5.92 -22.27
N LEU A 9 -20.04 -6.27 -21.70
CA LEU A 9 -19.14 -7.30 -22.24
C LEU A 9 -19.85 -8.67 -22.18
N PRO A 10 -19.90 -9.45 -23.28
CA PRO A 10 -20.56 -10.75 -23.28
C PRO A 10 -19.77 -11.78 -22.48
N SER A 11 -20.46 -12.44 -21.56
CA SER A 11 -19.98 -13.66 -20.89
C SER A 11 -20.07 -14.84 -21.88
N SER A 12 -18.94 -15.25 -22.45
CA SER A 12 -18.89 -16.43 -23.30
C SER A 12 -18.51 -17.67 -22.51
N HIS A 13 -19.52 -18.47 -22.14
CA HIS A 13 -19.31 -19.90 -21.87
C HIS A 13 -19.25 -20.62 -23.21
N ASN A 14 -18.07 -21.05 -23.62
CA ASN A 14 -17.95 -22.02 -24.72
C ASN A 14 -17.00 -23.14 -24.34
N LYS A 15 -17.55 -24.36 -24.31
CA LYS A 15 -16.84 -25.64 -24.10
C LYS A 15 -15.90 -25.88 -25.29
N ILE A 16 -14.59 -25.92 -25.04
CA ILE A 16 -13.59 -26.34 -26.02
C ILE A 16 -13.04 -27.71 -25.61
N LYS A 17 -12.86 -28.56 -26.63
CA LYS A 17 -12.38 -29.94 -26.57
C LYS A 17 -11.01 -30.05 -25.91
N GLN A 18 -10.83 -31.14 -25.15
CA GLN A 18 -9.60 -31.47 -24.42
C GLN A 18 -8.47 -31.84 -25.38
N ASP A 19 -7.36 -31.14 -25.28
CA ASP A 19 -6.03 -31.50 -25.74
C ASP A 19 -5.09 -31.76 -24.54
N PRO A 20 -3.93 -32.42 -24.70
CA PRO A 20 -3.27 -33.20 -23.67
C PRO A 20 -2.72 -32.38 -22.50
N LYS A 21 -2.65 -33.00 -21.32
CA LYS A 21 -2.28 -32.48 -20.01
C LYS A 21 -1.07 -31.54 -20.05
N PRO A 22 -1.21 -30.27 -19.64
CA PRO A 22 -0.10 -29.40 -19.35
C PRO A 22 0.55 -29.78 -17.99
N GLY A 23 1.83 -29.43 -17.87
CA GLY A 23 2.58 -29.44 -16.61
C GLY A 23 1.95 -28.55 -15.52
N PRO A 24 2.58 -28.33 -14.37
CA PRO A 24 1.97 -27.70 -13.21
C PRO A 24 1.22 -26.42 -13.60
N ASP A 25 -0.01 -26.33 -13.14
CA ASP A 25 -1.04 -25.37 -13.55
C ASP A 25 -0.54 -23.92 -13.44
N THR A 26 -0.12 -23.35 -14.57
CA THR A 26 0.29 -21.94 -14.72
C THR A 26 -0.90 -21.05 -15.10
N GLY A 27 -2.12 -21.48 -14.78
CA GLY A 27 -3.36 -20.80 -15.10
C GLY A 27 -3.47 -19.38 -14.52
N GLN A 28 -4.41 -18.62 -15.03
CA GLN A 28 -4.80 -17.34 -14.48
C GLN A 28 -5.45 -17.54 -13.10
N LEU A 29 -5.13 -16.70 -12.13
CA LEU A 29 -5.76 -16.73 -10.81
C LEU A 29 -7.28 -16.59 -10.95
N ALA A 30 -8.04 -17.44 -10.22
CA ALA A 30 -9.50 -17.41 -10.25
C ALA A 30 -10.03 -16.06 -9.73
N SER A 31 -11.10 -15.55 -10.33
CA SER A 31 -11.81 -14.38 -9.84
C SER A 31 -12.47 -14.70 -8.48
N THR A 32 -12.25 -13.84 -7.52
CA THR A 32 -12.34 -13.96 -6.07
C THR A 32 -13.77 -14.09 -5.52
N SER A 33 -14.48 -15.19 -5.67
CA SER A 33 -15.73 -15.39 -4.93
C SER A 33 -15.60 -16.23 -3.64
N ASP A 34 -14.48 -16.95 -3.41
CA ASP A 34 -14.35 -17.90 -2.28
C ASP A 34 -13.18 -17.64 -1.31
N THR A 35 -12.47 -16.48 -1.38
CA THR A 35 -11.26 -16.23 -0.57
C THR A 35 -11.37 -15.06 0.40
N ALA A 36 -12.54 -14.79 0.96
CA ALA A 36 -12.69 -13.78 2.01
C ALA A 36 -11.81 -14.16 3.22
N GLY A 37 -10.68 -13.45 3.38
CA GLY A 37 -9.75 -13.62 4.49
C GLY A 37 -8.35 -14.18 4.14
N LYS A 38 -8.12 -14.75 2.93
CA LYS A 38 -6.80 -15.22 2.51
C LYS A 38 -6.07 -14.11 1.71
N PRO A 39 -4.80 -13.80 2.01
CA PRO A 39 -4.01 -12.89 1.19
C PRO A 39 -3.87 -13.39 -0.25
N LEU A 40 -3.94 -12.47 -1.21
CA LEU A 40 -3.66 -12.74 -2.63
C LEU A 40 -2.15 -12.73 -2.90
N ILE A 41 -1.42 -11.82 -2.24
CA ILE A 41 0.04 -11.76 -2.31
C ILE A 41 0.57 -11.82 -0.88
N GLU A 42 1.46 -12.77 -0.62
CA GLU A 42 2.16 -12.93 0.65
C GLU A 42 3.65 -12.75 0.42
N MET A 43 4.23 -11.81 1.13
CA MET A 43 5.69 -11.58 1.17
C MET A 43 6.19 -11.88 2.57
N ARG A 44 7.25 -12.68 2.69
CA ARG A 44 7.84 -13.05 3.99
C ARG A 44 9.34 -12.88 3.96
N ASP A 45 9.84 -11.98 4.81
CA ASP A 45 11.26 -11.71 5.06
C ASP A 45 12.07 -11.46 3.79
N ILE A 46 11.56 -10.58 2.92
CA ILE A 46 12.17 -10.27 1.64
C ILE A 46 13.41 -9.40 1.83
N PHE A 47 14.55 -9.95 1.50
CA PHE A 47 15.80 -9.21 1.35
C PHE A 47 16.18 -9.09 -0.11
N LYS A 48 16.69 -7.93 -0.49
CA LYS A 48 17.32 -7.72 -1.80
C LYS A 48 18.64 -7.01 -1.65
N VAL A 49 19.72 -7.69 -2.04
CA VAL A 49 21.07 -7.17 -2.05
C VAL A 49 21.57 -7.10 -3.48
N TYR A 50 22.00 -5.92 -3.91
CA TYR A 50 22.66 -5.72 -5.19
C TYR A 50 24.19 -5.72 -4.98
N LYS A 51 24.91 -6.52 -5.78
CA LYS A 51 26.36 -6.55 -5.82
C LYS A 51 26.84 -5.64 -6.93
N THR A 52 27.64 -4.67 -6.60
CA THR A 52 28.25 -3.73 -7.55
C THR A 52 29.76 -3.74 -7.40
N ASN A 53 30.47 -3.18 -8.37
CA ASN A 53 31.93 -3.01 -8.26
C ASN A 53 32.36 -2.11 -7.08
N ALA A 54 31.44 -1.28 -6.57
CA ALA A 54 31.67 -0.40 -5.42
C ALA A 54 31.32 -1.05 -4.06
N GLY A 55 30.82 -2.30 -4.06
CA GLY A 55 30.39 -3.02 -2.87
C GLY A 55 28.95 -3.54 -2.95
N GLU A 56 28.43 -4.03 -1.83
CA GLU A 56 27.06 -4.53 -1.70
C GLU A 56 26.14 -3.42 -1.20
N PHE A 57 24.94 -3.35 -1.80
CA PHE A 57 23.87 -2.43 -1.40
C PHE A 57 22.61 -3.22 -1.09
N THR A 58 22.13 -3.14 0.14
CA THR A 58 20.87 -3.78 0.56
C THR A 58 19.69 -2.83 0.28
N ALA A 59 18.91 -3.17 -0.73
CA ALA A 59 17.77 -2.38 -1.16
C ALA A 59 16.46 -2.70 -0.41
N LEU A 60 16.30 -3.96 0.05
CA LEU A 60 15.19 -4.39 0.90
C LEU A 60 15.73 -5.19 2.09
N LYS A 61 15.17 -4.97 3.27
CA LYS A 61 15.69 -5.47 4.55
C LYS A 61 14.57 -6.13 5.35
N GLY A 62 14.24 -7.40 5.03
CA GLY A 62 13.25 -8.19 5.77
C GLY A 62 11.80 -7.72 5.56
N VAL A 63 11.47 -7.26 4.35
CA VAL A 63 10.12 -6.79 4.05
C VAL A 63 9.13 -7.94 4.09
N SER A 64 8.11 -7.81 4.94
CA SER A 64 6.97 -8.73 5.03
C SER A 64 5.67 -7.94 4.88
N ALA A 65 4.77 -8.40 3.99
CA ALA A 65 3.50 -7.76 3.73
C ALA A 65 2.49 -8.75 3.14
N ASP A 66 1.21 -8.52 3.44
CA ASP A 66 0.07 -9.24 2.86
C ASP A 66 -0.79 -8.27 2.07
N PHE A 67 -1.20 -8.66 0.86
CA PHE A 67 -2.13 -7.90 0.03
C PHE A 67 -3.36 -8.77 -0.24
N TYR A 68 -4.54 -8.20 -0.07
CA TYR A 68 -5.79 -8.94 -0.18
C TYR A 68 -6.48 -8.65 -1.52
N PRO A 69 -7.31 -9.60 -2.00
CA PRO A 69 -8.07 -9.40 -3.24
C PRO A 69 -8.92 -8.13 -3.21
N GLY A 70 -8.99 -7.43 -4.34
CA GLY A 70 -9.83 -6.24 -4.49
C GLY A 70 -9.34 -5.01 -3.73
N GLN A 71 -8.11 -4.99 -3.23
CA GLN A 71 -7.54 -3.80 -2.60
C GLN A 71 -6.92 -2.85 -3.62
N PHE A 72 -7.05 -1.55 -3.37
CA PHE A 72 -6.17 -0.53 -3.91
C PHE A 72 -5.12 -0.17 -2.84
N VAL A 73 -3.87 -0.53 -3.08
CA VAL A 73 -2.76 -0.27 -2.15
C VAL A 73 -1.78 0.72 -2.78
N SER A 74 -1.52 1.81 -2.09
CA SER A 74 -0.41 2.72 -2.43
C SER A 74 0.83 2.39 -1.62
N ILE A 75 2.00 2.46 -2.25
CA ILE A 75 3.31 2.28 -1.63
C ILE A 75 4.06 3.59 -1.80
N ILE A 76 4.24 4.31 -0.71
CA ILE A 76 4.88 5.63 -0.71
C ILE A 76 6.25 5.59 -0.03
N GLY A 77 7.12 6.52 -0.39
CA GLY A 77 8.45 6.65 0.20
C GLY A 77 9.33 7.59 -0.61
N LYS A 78 10.43 8.04 -0.03
CA LYS A 78 11.40 8.90 -0.72
C LYS A 78 12.07 8.19 -1.90
N SER A 79 12.66 8.95 -2.82
CA SER A 79 13.52 8.36 -3.86
C SER A 79 14.64 7.53 -3.19
N GLY A 80 14.92 6.34 -3.74
CA GLY A 80 15.91 5.42 -3.21
C GLY A 80 15.47 4.60 -1.98
N SER A 81 14.23 4.71 -1.51
CA SER A 81 13.77 3.96 -0.33
C SER A 81 13.50 2.47 -0.58
N GLY A 82 13.53 2.00 -1.83
CA GLY A 82 13.28 0.59 -2.18
C GLY A 82 11.95 0.32 -2.88
N LYS A 83 11.13 1.33 -3.21
CA LYS A 83 9.80 1.16 -3.82
C LYS A 83 9.80 0.35 -5.11
N SER A 84 10.55 0.78 -6.11
CA SER A 84 10.64 0.07 -7.40
C SER A 84 11.30 -1.31 -7.25
N THR A 85 12.21 -1.48 -6.28
CA THR A 85 12.77 -2.79 -5.94
C THR A 85 11.69 -3.71 -5.38
N LEU A 86 10.84 -3.22 -4.46
CA LEU A 86 9.72 -3.97 -3.91
C LEU A 86 8.74 -4.39 -5.02
N LEU A 87 8.44 -3.47 -5.93
CA LEU A 87 7.62 -3.72 -7.12
C LEU A 87 8.23 -4.81 -8.01
N ASN A 88 9.54 -4.75 -8.26
CA ASN A 88 10.26 -5.75 -9.04
C ASN A 88 10.22 -7.15 -8.39
N MET A 89 10.19 -7.22 -7.07
CA MET A 89 10.01 -8.50 -6.35
C MET A 89 8.60 -9.07 -6.57
N ILE A 90 7.56 -8.24 -6.43
CA ILE A 90 6.16 -8.65 -6.62
C ILE A 90 5.90 -9.07 -8.07
N THR A 91 6.43 -8.31 -9.03
CA THR A 91 6.26 -8.61 -10.45
C THR A 91 7.23 -9.68 -10.97
N GLY A 92 8.24 -10.06 -10.14
CA GLY A 92 9.30 -10.98 -10.49
C GLY A 92 10.13 -10.56 -11.70
N ILE A 93 10.21 -9.28 -11.97
CA ILE A 93 11.19 -8.71 -12.88
C ILE A 93 12.60 -8.96 -12.34
N ASP A 94 12.70 -8.96 -11.01
CA ASP A 94 13.91 -9.34 -10.30
C ASP A 94 13.56 -10.32 -9.15
N ARG A 95 14.53 -11.11 -8.70
CA ARG A 95 14.34 -12.10 -7.66
C ARG A 95 14.88 -11.61 -6.33
N PRO A 96 14.21 -11.91 -5.20
CA PRO A 96 14.75 -11.61 -3.88
C PRO A 96 16.06 -12.38 -3.64
N SER A 97 16.95 -11.80 -2.86
CA SER A 97 18.16 -12.47 -2.39
C SER A 97 17.86 -13.55 -1.34
N SER A 98 16.82 -13.30 -0.53
CA SER A 98 16.22 -14.28 0.40
C SER A 98 14.78 -13.90 0.71
N GLY A 99 14.04 -14.79 1.36
CA GLY A 99 12.62 -14.65 1.65
C GLY A 99 11.73 -15.39 0.66
N LYS A 100 10.42 -15.26 0.78
CA LYS A 100 9.44 -15.99 -0.05
C LYS A 100 8.31 -15.08 -0.50
N ILE A 101 7.89 -15.25 -1.76
CA ILE A 101 6.73 -14.57 -2.34
C ILE A 101 5.78 -15.62 -2.86
N LEU A 102 4.55 -15.59 -2.34
CA LEU A 102 3.43 -16.42 -2.78
C LEU A 102 2.37 -15.50 -3.38
N ILE A 103 1.88 -15.81 -4.58
CA ILE A 103 0.76 -15.09 -5.22
C ILE A 103 -0.30 -16.11 -5.59
N GLY A 104 -1.49 -16.00 -4.97
CA GLY A 104 -2.48 -17.06 -4.99
C GLY A 104 -1.90 -18.33 -4.40
N ASP A 105 -1.81 -19.40 -5.19
CA ASP A 105 -1.20 -20.66 -4.80
C ASP A 105 0.18 -20.90 -5.46
N THR A 106 0.77 -19.84 -6.05
CA THR A 106 2.02 -19.95 -6.82
C THR A 106 3.20 -19.34 -6.06
N TYR A 107 4.20 -20.16 -5.73
CA TYR A 107 5.50 -19.68 -5.26
C TYR A 107 6.35 -19.22 -6.44
N LEU A 108 6.64 -17.90 -6.50
CA LEU A 108 7.37 -17.33 -7.63
C LEU A 108 8.78 -17.90 -7.80
N GLN A 109 9.47 -18.19 -6.69
CA GLN A 109 10.84 -18.74 -6.72
C GLN A 109 10.91 -20.18 -7.24
N GLY A 110 9.77 -20.88 -7.26
CA GLY A 110 9.69 -22.27 -7.76
C GLY A 110 9.53 -22.38 -9.27
N LEU A 111 9.26 -21.26 -9.98
CA LEU A 111 9.04 -21.25 -11.40
C LEU A 111 10.36 -21.12 -12.18
N SER A 112 10.47 -21.85 -13.30
CA SER A 112 11.49 -21.57 -14.33
C SER A 112 11.19 -20.22 -15.02
N GLU A 113 12.16 -19.62 -15.69
CA GLU A 113 11.98 -18.32 -16.38
C GLU A 113 10.84 -18.37 -17.41
N SER A 114 10.70 -19.46 -18.16
CA SER A 114 9.62 -19.62 -19.15
C SER A 114 8.25 -19.73 -18.48
N GLN A 115 8.11 -20.57 -17.43
CA GLN A 115 6.88 -20.69 -16.67
C GLN A 115 6.49 -19.38 -16.02
N PHE A 116 7.49 -18.68 -15.48
CA PHE A 116 7.27 -17.40 -14.83
C PHE A 116 6.83 -16.32 -15.81
N SER A 117 7.41 -16.29 -17.01
CA SER A 117 7.03 -15.33 -18.07
C SER A 117 5.58 -15.53 -18.52
N ASP A 118 5.15 -16.77 -18.73
CA ASP A 118 3.76 -17.10 -19.11
C ASP A 118 2.79 -16.78 -17.94
N TRP A 119 3.13 -17.18 -16.73
CA TRP A 119 2.34 -16.89 -15.54
C TRP A 119 2.16 -15.37 -15.33
N ARG A 120 3.26 -14.60 -15.40
CA ARG A 120 3.26 -13.15 -15.27
C ARG A 120 2.36 -12.49 -16.31
N GLY A 121 2.49 -12.88 -17.56
CA GLY A 121 1.70 -12.32 -18.66
C GLY A 121 0.19 -12.54 -18.50
N ARG A 122 -0.23 -13.57 -17.79
CA ARG A 122 -1.65 -13.88 -17.53
C ARG A 122 -2.19 -13.26 -16.24
N ASN A 123 -1.33 -13.08 -15.24
CA ASN A 123 -1.76 -12.71 -13.89
C ASN A 123 -1.43 -11.28 -13.49
N LEU A 124 -0.45 -10.65 -14.16
CA LEU A 124 0.01 -9.31 -13.81
C LEU A 124 -0.11 -8.34 -14.98
N GLY A 125 -0.77 -7.21 -14.75
CA GLY A 125 -0.69 -6.02 -15.60
C GLY A 125 0.34 -5.06 -15.01
N ILE A 126 1.40 -4.74 -15.76
CA ILE A 126 2.51 -3.92 -15.25
C ILE A 126 2.57 -2.60 -16.02
N VAL A 127 2.50 -1.50 -15.29
CA VAL A 127 2.71 -0.13 -15.78
C VAL A 127 4.04 0.36 -15.24
N PHE A 128 5.00 0.60 -16.14
CA PHE A 128 6.34 1.04 -15.79
C PHE A 128 6.46 2.57 -15.78
N GLN A 129 7.31 3.11 -14.94
CA GLN A 129 7.60 4.54 -14.85
C GLN A 129 8.05 5.15 -16.19
N PHE A 130 8.84 4.42 -16.98
CA PHE A 130 9.35 4.84 -18.29
C PHE A 130 8.62 4.16 -19.45
N PHE A 131 7.34 3.91 -19.32
CA PHE A 131 6.37 3.40 -20.31
C PHE A 131 6.74 2.06 -20.97
N GLN A 132 7.97 1.89 -21.45
CA GLN A 132 8.50 0.69 -22.12
C GLN A 132 7.62 0.19 -23.29
N LEU A 133 7.02 1.12 -24.04
CA LEU A 133 6.41 0.79 -25.33
C LEU A 133 7.51 0.56 -26.36
N LEU A 134 7.28 -0.39 -27.28
CA LEU A 134 8.17 -0.63 -28.38
C LEU A 134 8.01 0.51 -29.42
N PRO A 135 9.06 1.30 -29.70
CA PRO A 135 8.92 2.54 -30.49
C PRO A 135 8.62 2.31 -31.98
N MET A 136 8.85 1.08 -32.45
CA MET A 136 8.60 0.67 -33.84
C MET A 136 7.19 0.09 -34.06
N LEU A 137 6.42 -0.12 -33.02
CA LEU A 137 5.04 -0.59 -33.05
C LEU A 137 4.08 0.55 -32.76
N SER A 138 2.92 0.58 -33.42
CA SER A 138 1.82 1.49 -33.13
C SER A 138 1.30 1.29 -31.70
N LEU A 139 0.47 2.22 -31.20
CA LEU A 139 -0.18 2.06 -29.88
C LEU A 139 -1.07 0.82 -29.87
N LEU A 140 -1.76 0.52 -30.98
CA LEU A 140 -2.57 -0.68 -31.16
C LEU A 140 -1.72 -1.94 -31.01
N GLU A 141 -0.64 -2.04 -31.79
CA GLU A 141 0.25 -3.21 -31.78
C GLU A 141 0.92 -3.40 -30.41
N ASN A 142 1.34 -2.32 -29.73
CA ASN A 142 1.84 -2.38 -28.37
C ASN A 142 0.81 -2.95 -27.39
N THR A 143 -0.47 -2.60 -27.58
CA THR A 143 -1.57 -3.09 -26.72
C THR A 143 -1.92 -4.55 -27.03
N ILE A 144 -1.79 -4.99 -28.27
CA ILE A 144 -2.02 -6.38 -28.70
C ILE A 144 -0.91 -7.33 -28.17
N LEU A 145 0.32 -6.85 -28.08
CA LEU A 145 1.51 -7.65 -27.85
C LEU A 145 1.43 -8.63 -26.65
N PRO A 146 0.92 -8.25 -25.44
CA PRO A 146 0.76 -9.20 -24.34
C PRO A 146 -0.18 -10.37 -24.65
N MET A 147 -1.24 -10.11 -25.44
CA MET A 147 -2.19 -11.14 -25.86
C MET A 147 -1.56 -12.13 -26.83
N ASP A 148 -0.68 -11.63 -27.73
CA ASP A 148 0.09 -12.47 -28.64
C ASP A 148 1.06 -13.39 -27.88
N PHE A 149 1.84 -12.86 -26.97
CA PHE A 149 2.81 -13.63 -26.17
C PHE A 149 2.14 -14.72 -25.32
N CYS A 150 1.01 -14.40 -24.72
CA CYS A 150 0.27 -15.36 -23.89
C CYS A 150 -0.69 -16.25 -24.69
N ARG A 151 -0.76 -16.08 -26.02
CA ARG A 151 -1.67 -16.80 -26.94
C ARG A 151 -3.13 -16.73 -26.47
N MET A 152 -3.52 -15.58 -25.94
CA MET A 152 -4.89 -15.30 -25.51
C MET A 152 -5.67 -14.69 -26.67
N TYR A 153 -6.93 -15.05 -26.80
CA TYR A 153 -7.85 -14.55 -27.82
C TYR A 153 -7.43 -14.88 -29.27
N THR A 154 -8.36 -14.82 -30.21
CA THR A 154 -8.09 -14.90 -31.63
C THR A 154 -7.56 -13.55 -32.17
N PRO A 155 -6.86 -13.49 -33.31
CA PRO A 155 -6.35 -12.23 -33.83
C PRO A 155 -7.40 -11.12 -33.98
N PRO A 156 -8.65 -11.37 -34.50
CA PRO A 156 -9.69 -10.33 -34.54
C PRO A 156 -10.14 -9.88 -33.15
N GLU A 157 -10.25 -10.80 -32.17
CA GLU A 157 -10.62 -10.45 -30.80
C GLU A 157 -9.55 -9.59 -30.13
N ARG A 158 -8.26 -9.87 -30.39
CA ARG A 158 -7.16 -9.04 -29.87
C ARG A 158 -7.23 -7.60 -30.36
N GLU A 159 -7.50 -7.43 -31.67
CA GLU A 159 -7.60 -6.10 -32.27
C GLU A 159 -8.80 -5.33 -31.67
N THR A 160 -9.97 -5.95 -31.60
CA THR A 160 -11.17 -5.34 -31.02
C THR A 160 -10.88 -4.93 -29.58
N ARG A 161 -10.37 -5.86 -28.75
CA ARG A 161 -10.05 -5.59 -27.35
C ARG A 161 -9.00 -4.49 -27.17
N ALA A 162 -7.97 -4.47 -27.99
CA ALA A 162 -6.94 -3.43 -27.94
C ALA A 162 -7.51 -2.05 -28.28
N ARG A 163 -8.42 -1.96 -29.27
CA ARG A 163 -9.12 -0.71 -29.61
C ARG A 163 -10.02 -0.25 -28.47
N ASP A 164 -10.80 -1.14 -27.85
CA ASP A 164 -11.65 -0.83 -26.70
C ASP A 164 -10.83 -0.33 -25.51
N LEU A 165 -9.66 -0.93 -25.25
CA LEU A 165 -8.77 -0.50 -24.18
C LEU A 165 -8.12 0.86 -24.46
N LEU A 166 -7.75 1.12 -25.71
CA LEU A 166 -7.22 2.44 -26.12
C LEU A 166 -8.31 3.52 -26.06
N GLU A 167 -9.56 3.19 -26.41
CA GLU A 167 -10.70 4.10 -26.24
C GLU A 167 -10.97 4.40 -24.76
N LEU A 168 -10.90 3.38 -23.89
CA LEU A 168 -11.07 3.51 -22.43
C LEU A 168 -10.08 4.53 -21.82
N VAL A 169 -8.89 4.65 -22.37
CA VAL A 169 -7.86 5.62 -21.94
C VAL A 169 -7.81 6.88 -22.83
N GLY A 170 -8.83 7.14 -23.66
CA GLY A 170 -8.97 8.35 -24.48
C GLY A 170 -8.07 8.41 -25.72
N LEU A 171 -7.60 7.26 -26.21
CA LEU A 171 -6.66 7.19 -27.35
C LEU A 171 -7.28 6.66 -28.65
N GLN A 172 -8.62 6.65 -28.78
CA GLN A 172 -9.32 6.12 -29.97
C GLN A 172 -8.87 6.76 -31.31
N ASN A 173 -8.40 8.03 -31.26
CA ASN A 173 -7.93 8.75 -32.45
C ASN A 173 -6.42 8.58 -32.72
N PHE A 174 -5.71 7.82 -31.88
CA PHE A 174 -4.26 7.68 -31.92
C PHE A 174 -3.80 6.22 -32.08
N VAL A 175 -4.72 5.30 -32.31
CA VAL A 175 -4.47 3.84 -32.31
C VAL A 175 -3.35 3.42 -33.25
N ASP A 176 -3.26 4.01 -34.44
CA ASP A 176 -2.27 3.70 -35.44
C ASP A 176 -0.98 4.55 -35.39
N LYS A 177 -0.88 5.42 -34.38
CA LYS A 177 0.31 6.27 -34.18
C LYS A 177 1.41 5.49 -33.47
N LEU A 178 2.65 5.83 -33.81
CA LEU A 178 3.83 5.35 -33.10
C LEU A 178 3.96 6.10 -31.73
N PRO A 179 4.57 5.50 -30.70
CA PRO A 179 4.83 6.17 -29.42
C PRO A 179 5.58 7.51 -29.56
N THR A 180 6.46 7.64 -30.57
CA THR A 180 7.22 8.86 -30.84
C THR A 180 6.39 9.99 -31.48
N ALA A 181 5.17 9.70 -31.95
CA ALA A 181 4.26 10.64 -32.59
C ALA A 181 3.15 11.16 -31.68
N VAL A 182 3.19 10.83 -30.39
CA VAL A 182 2.19 11.21 -29.39
C VAL A 182 2.86 11.81 -28.15
N SER A 183 2.09 12.49 -27.30
CA SER A 183 2.63 13.08 -26.05
C SER A 183 3.03 12.03 -25.02
N GLY A 184 3.90 12.39 -24.06
CA GLY A 184 4.29 11.51 -22.96
C GLY A 184 3.10 10.99 -22.15
N GLY A 185 2.09 11.84 -21.90
CA GLY A 185 0.85 11.41 -21.25
C GLY A 185 0.05 10.38 -22.05
N GLN A 186 0.00 10.55 -23.38
CA GLN A 186 -0.64 9.58 -24.28
C GLN A 186 0.13 8.24 -24.31
N VAL A 187 1.47 8.28 -24.27
CA VAL A 187 2.30 7.07 -24.13
C VAL A 187 2.00 6.35 -22.80
N GLN A 188 1.84 7.10 -21.71
CA GLN A 188 1.46 6.53 -20.40
C GLN A 188 0.08 5.86 -20.45
N CYS A 189 -0.92 6.53 -21.02
CA CYS A 189 -2.26 5.96 -21.21
C CYS A 189 -2.21 4.66 -22.05
N ALA A 190 -1.42 4.63 -23.13
CA ALA A 190 -1.24 3.42 -23.92
C ALA A 190 -0.53 2.30 -23.13
N ALA A 191 0.42 2.63 -22.26
CA ALA A 191 1.06 1.65 -21.36
C ALA A 191 0.05 1.06 -20.36
N ILE A 192 -0.90 1.85 -19.88
CA ILE A 192 -2.01 1.38 -19.03
C ILE A 192 -2.93 0.45 -19.83
N ALA A 193 -3.34 0.82 -21.05
CA ALA A 193 -4.14 -0.04 -21.93
C ALA A 193 -3.44 -1.38 -22.20
N ARG A 194 -2.14 -1.36 -22.48
CA ARG A 194 -1.32 -2.57 -22.64
C ARG A 194 -1.32 -3.44 -21.37
N ALA A 195 -1.20 -2.84 -20.19
CA ALA A 195 -1.21 -3.58 -18.93
C ALA A 195 -2.53 -4.32 -18.68
N LEU A 196 -3.65 -3.79 -19.23
CA LEU A 196 -4.98 -4.38 -19.10
C LEU A 196 -5.32 -5.42 -20.20
N ALA A 197 -4.44 -5.61 -21.18
CA ALA A 197 -4.71 -6.41 -22.38
C ALA A 197 -5.19 -7.83 -22.08
N ASN A 198 -4.52 -8.53 -21.18
CA ASN A 198 -4.83 -9.91 -20.78
C ASN A 198 -5.85 -10.03 -19.63
N ASP A 199 -6.52 -8.94 -19.27
CA ASP A 199 -7.47 -8.89 -18.15
C ASP A 199 -6.91 -9.41 -16.82
N PRO A 200 -5.71 -9.01 -16.41
CA PRO A 200 -5.04 -9.57 -15.26
C PRO A 200 -5.81 -9.29 -13.96
N PRO A 201 -5.79 -10.21 -12.96
CA PRO A 201 -6.39 -9.98 -11.65
C PRO A 201 -5.61 -8.98 -10.79
N ILE A 202 -4.31 -8.80 -11.05
CA ILE A 202 -3.42 -7.93 -10.31
C ILE A 202 -2.82 -6.89 -11.27
N ILE A 203 -2.88 -5.64 -10.87
CA ILE A 203 -2.27 -4.51 -11.61
C ILE A 203 -1.23 -3.87 -10.71
N VAL A 204 -0.05 -3.67 -11.24
CA VAL A 204 1.09 -3.10 -10.53
C VAL A 204 1.60 -1.91 -11.33
N ALA A 205 1.64 -0.72 -10.74
CA ALA A 205 2.01 0.49 -11.43
C ALA A 205 3.09 1.28 -10.68
N ASP A 206 4.13 1.68 -11.39
CA ASP A 206 5.18 2.56 -10.89
C ASP A 206 4.97 3.96 -11.45
N GLU A 207 4.58 4.92 -10.59
CA GLU A 207 4.30 6.33 -10.90
C GLU A 207 3.31 6.51 -12.09
N PRO A 208 2.11 5.89 -12.05
CA PRO A 208 1.22 5.86 -13.21
C PRO A 208 0.67 7.23 -13.64
N THR A 209 0.68 8.23 -12.75
CA THR A 209 0.18 9.59 -13.00
C THR A 209 1.28 10.64 -13.13
N GLY A 210 2.55 10.29 -12.86
CA GLY A 210 3.65 11.26 -12.70
C GLY A 210 3.98 12.11 -13.95
N ASN A 211 3.56 11.69 -15.14
CA ASN A 211 3.79 12.39 -16.40
C ASN A 211 2.50 12.89 -17.07
N LEU A 212 1.38 12.92 -16.33
CA LEU A 212 0.07 13.30 -16.82
C LEU A 212 -0.28 14.72 -16.39
N ASP A 213 -1.08 15.41 -17.22
CA ASP A 213 -1.81 16.59 -16.75
C ASP A 213 -2.92 16.17 -15.77
N SER A 214 -3.38 17.12 -14.93
CA SER A 214 -4.32 16.84 -13.85
C SER A 214 -5.60 16.13 -14.33
N ARG A 215 -6.17 16.53 -15.48
CA ARG A 215 -7.38 15.92 -16.03
C ARG A 215 -7.16 14.46 -16.44
N THR A 216 -6.03 14.19 -17.06
CA THR A 216 -5.67 12.83 -17.47
C THR A 216 -5.31 11.97 -16.24
N ALA A 217 -4.66 12.56 -15.24
CA ALA A 217 -4.39 11.89 -13.95
C ALA A 217 -5.69 11.48 -13.24
N ASP A 218 -6.68 12.39 -13.15
CA ASP A 218 -7.99 12.10 -12.55
C ASP A 218 -8.69 10.95 -13.30
N MET A 219 -8.68 10.98 -14.64
CA MET A 219 -9.24 9.89 -15.47
C MET A 219 -8.57 8.54 -15.18
N VAL A 220 -7.26 8.51 -14.99
CA VAL A 220 -6.53 7.27 -14.64
C VAL A 220 -6.87 6.79 -13.24
N LEU A 221 -7.05 7.69 -12.27
CA LEU A 221 -7.49 7.33 -10.92
C LEU A 221 -8.91 6.78 -10.92
N ASP A 222 -9.84 7.42 -11.64
CA ASP A 222 -11.20 6.91 -11.81
C ASP A 222 -11.21 5.51 -12.43
N LEU A 223 -10.35 5.28 -13.45
CA LEU A 223 -10.19 3.94 -14.05
C LEU A 223 -9.67 2.92 -13.04
N ILE A 224 -8.69 3.27 -12.21
CA ILE A 224 -8.19 2.40 -11.15
C ILE A 224 -9.30 2.05 -10.16
N ASP A 225 -10.08 3.05 -9.73
CA ASP A 225 -11.22 2.84 -8.82
C ASP A 225 -12.27 1.89 -9.42
N GLU A 226 -12.56 2.02 -10.73
CA GLU A 226 -13.46 1.09 -11.43
C GLU A 226 -12.90 -0.33 -11.50
N LEU A 227 -11.61 -0.49 -11.74
CA LEU A 227 -10.94 -1.80 -11.78
C LEU A 227 -11.02 -2.48 -10.41
N VAL A 228 -10.80 -1.74 -9.32
CA VAL A 228 -10.94 -2.23 -7.95
C VAL A 228 -12.40 -2.64 -7.65
N LYS A 229 -13.39 -1.83 -8.05
CA LYS A 229 -14.82 -2.19 -7.93
C LYS A 229 -15.18 -3.47 -8.70
N LYS A 230 -14.46 -3.76 -9.79
CA LYS A 230 -14.58 -5.02 -10.55
C LYS A 230 -13.79 -6.19 -9.93
N GLY A 231 -13.23 -6.01 -8.74
CA GLY A 231 -12.50 -7.04 -7.97
C GLY A 231 -11.03 -7.19 -8.33
N LYS A 232 -10.46 -6.29 -9.15
CA LYS A 232 -9.02 -6.28 -9.43
C LYS A 232 -8.26 -5.77 -8.21
N THR A 233 -7.07 -6.31 -7.98
CA THR A 233 -6.14 -5.81 -6.95
C THR A 233 -5.14 -4.87 -7.60
N VAL A 234 -5.00 -3.67 -7.07
CA VAL A 234 -4.13 -2.64 -7.66
C VAL A 234 -3.07 -2.21 -6.65
N LEU A 235 -1.81 -2.29 -7.05
CA LEU A 235 -0.66 -1.83 -6.28
C LEU A 235 -0.01 -0.65 -7.03
N VAL A 236 0.06 0.50 -6.40
CA VAL A 236 0.66 1.70 -7.00
C VAL A 236 1.83 2.18 -6.16
N VAL A 237 3.00 2.27 -6.76
CA VAL A 237 4.12 3.01 -6.17
C VAL A 237 4.02 4.45 -6.62
N THR A 238 4.06 5.39 -5.69
CA THR A 238 3.99 6.81 -6.01
C THR A 238 4.59 7.68 -4.90
N HIS A 239 4.89 8.92 -5.26
CA HIS A 239 5.14 10.01 -4.32
C HIS A 239 3.99 11.02 -4.30
N ASP A 240 2.95 10.80 -5.10
CA ASP A 240 1.77 11.68 -5.19
C ASP A 240 0.76 11.34 -4.07
N GLU A 241 0.51 12.32 -3.20
CA GLU A 241 -0.46 12.19 -2.12
C GLU A 241 -1.91 12.07 -2.64
N ALA A 242 -2.22 12.56 -3.85
CA ALA A 242 -3.55 12.41 -4.43
C ALA A 242 -3.84 10.93 -4.68
N VAL A 243 -2.90 10.21 -5.29
CA VAL A 243 -3.01 8.75 -5.50
C VAL A 243 -3.13 8.01 -4.16
N ALA A 244 -2.33 8.41 -3.15
CA ALA A 244 -2.37 7.80 -1.83
C ALA A 244 -3.73 7.98 -1.13
N ARG A 245 -4.44 9.10 -1.37
CA ARG A 245 -5.79 9.33 -0.83
C ARG A 245 -6.88 8.45 -1.47
N HIS A 246 -6.74 8.05 -2.72
CA HIS A 246 -7.64 7.10 -3.38
C HIS A 246 -7.43 5.65 -2.90
N ALA A 247 -6.23 5.33 -2.44
CA ALA A 247 -5.92 3.98 -1.98
C ALA A 247 -6.68 3.61 -0.70
N SER A 248 -7.19 2.38 -0.64
CA SER A 248 -7.82 1.83 0.56
C SER A 248 -6.80 1.52 1.67
N ARG A 249 -5.53 1.42 1.31
CA ARG A 249 -4.41 1.14 2.22
C ARG A 249 -3.13 1.77 1.70
N THR A 250 -2.35 2.37 2.59
CA THR A 250 -1.06 2.99 2.26
C THR A 250 0.06 2.34 3.05
N LEU A 251 1.06 1.82 2.35
CA LEU A 251 2.30 1.31 2.92
C LEU A 251 3.41 2.35 2.77
N VAL A 252 4.16 2.58 3.82
CA VAL A 252 5.31 3.48 3.80
C VAL A 252 6.58 2.66 3.78
N ILE A 253 7.44 2.86 2.78
CA ILE A 253 8.76 2.23 2.73
C ILE A 253 9.85 3.29 2.97
N CYS A 254 10.77 3.00 3.88
CA CYS A 254 11.88 3.87 4.24
C CYS A 254 13.16 3.05 4.42
N ASP A 255 14.24 3.44 3.76
CA ASP A 255 15.56 2.82 3.85
C ASP A 255 15.56 1.28 3.65
N GLY A 256 14.63 0.78 2.81
CA GLY A 256 14.49 -0.64 2.46
C GLY A 256 13.59 -1.44 3.41
N GLU A 257 12.95 -0.81 4.39
CA GLU A 257 12.04 -1.43 5.35
C GLU A 257 10.63 -0.85 5.23
N LEU A 258 9.61 -1.66 5.52
CA LEU A 258 8.25 -1.15 5.67
C LEU A 258 8.09 -0.54 7.07
N VAL A 259 7.55 0.65 7.11
CA VAL A 259 7.11 1.28 8.36
C VAL A 259 5.85 0.58 8.83
N ASP A 260 5.73 0.39 10.12
CA ASP A 260 4.52 -0.12 10.76
C ASP A 260 3.29 0.73 10.37
N GLU A 261 2.22 0.08 9.91
CA GLU A 261 1.04 0.75 9.36
C GLU A 261 0.29 1.57 10.40
N ASP A 262 0.24 1.11 11.64
CA ASP A 262 -0.40 1.86 12.72
C ASP A 262 0.35 3.15 13.02
N ILE A 263 1.69 3.10 13.03
CA ILE A 263 2.53 4.28 13.23
C ILE A 263 2.37 5.26 12.08
N SER A 264 2.40 4.80 10.84
CA SER A 264 2.24 5.68 9.67
C SER A 264 0.86 6.35 9.63
N ARG A 265 -0.18 5.64 10.06
CA ARG A 265 -1.55 6.14 10.15
C ARG A 265 -1.73 7.17 11.27
N ILE A 266 -1.12 6.93 12.44
CA ILE A 266 -1.29 7.80 13.62
C ILE A 266 -0.38 9.03 13.55
N LEU A 267 0.78 8.92 12.95
CA LEU A 267 1.80 9.97 12.88
C LEU A 267 2.11 10.43 11.44
N PRO A 268 1.10 10.77 10.60
CA PRO A 268 1.33 11.07 9.18
C PRO A 268 2.17 12.32 8.94
N HIS A 269 2.32 13.18 9.94
CA HIS A 269 2.99 14.47 9.82
C HIS A 269 4.49 14.45 10.15
N ILE A 270 5.03 13.32 10.61
CA ILE A 270 6.47 13.17 10.85
C ILE A 270 7.16 12.55 9.62
N SER A 271 8.48 12.64 9.55
CA SER A 271 9.22 12.04 8.43
C SER A 271 9.14 10.51 8.46
N HIS A 272 9.16 9.85 7.29
CA HIS A 272 9.15 8.39 7.19
C HIS A 272 10.30 7.76 7.98
N ARG A 273 11.47 8.39 8.01
CA ARG A 273 12.60 7.94 8.84
C ARG A 273 12.28 7.99 10.34
N SER A 274 11.59 9.04 10.79
CA SER A 274 11.15 9.11 12.19
C SER A 274 10.09 8.04 12.51
N MET A 275 9.17 7.78 11.58
CA MET A 275 8.19 6.69 11.72
C MET A 275 8.89 5.34 11.87
N LEU A 276 9.91 5.07 11.03
CA LEU A 276 10.69 3.84 11.09
C LEU A 276 11.46 3.71 12.42
N MET A 277 12.08 4.78 12.90
CA MET A 277 12.76 4.80 14.20
C MET A 277 11.78 4.50 15.34
N ILE A 278 10.58 5.08 15.31
CA ILE A 278 9.52 4.80 16.29
C ILE A 278 9.08 3.34 16.17
N ALA A 279 8.94 2.80 14.96
CA ALA A 279 8.54 1.41 14.74
C ALA A 279 9.55 0.41 15.34
N HIS A 280 10.83 0.70 15.27
CA HIS A 280 11.88 -0.14 15.86
C HIS A 280 11.89 -0.09 17.40
N GLU A 281 11.49 1.03 17.99
CA GLU A 281 11.57 1.25 19.43
C GLU A 281 10.23 1.04 20.15
N ALA A 282 9.12 0.99 19.42
CA ALA A 282 7.79 0.82 19.97
C ALA A 282 7.55 -0.65 20.37
N ILE A 283 6.96 -0.83 21.55
CA ILE A 283 6.57 -2.14 22.08
C ILE A 283 5.04 -2.26 21.99
N ASP A 284 4.57 -3.37 21.43
CA ASP A 284 3.16 -3.71 21.38
C ASP A 284 2.65 -4.10 22.77
N PHE A 285 1.51 -3.54 23.14
CA PHE A 285 0.94 -3.72 24.46
C PHE A 285 -0.57 -3.92 24.37
N THR A 286 -1.07 -5.02 24.89
CA THR A 286 -2.51 -5.33 24.91
C THR A 286 -3.01 -5.43 26.35
N ARG A 287 -4.16 -4.83 26.65
CA ARG A 287 -4.82 -4.90 27.97
C ARG A 287 -6.30 -5.18 27.81
N LYS A 288 -6.84 -5.87 28.82
CA LYS A 288 -8.28 -6.18 28.93
C LYS A 288 -9.00 -5.09 29.73
N PRO A 289 -10.33 -4.95 29.57
CA PRO A 289 -11.12 -4.04 30.39
C PRO A 289 -10.91 -4.30 31.88
N GLY A 290 -10.73 -3.22 32.65
CA GLY A 290 -10.54 -3.27 34.13
C GLY A 290 -9.08 -3.46 34.58
N GLU A 291 -8.14 -3.76 33.70
CA GLU A 291 -6.72 -3.77 34.06
C GLU A 291 -6.18 -2.33 34.13
N ASN A 292 -5.44 -2.00 35.16
CA ASN A 292 -4.75 -0.71 35.22
C ASN A 292 -3.56 -0.74 34.24
N ILE A 293 -3.47 0.26 33.36
CA ILE A 293 -2.43 0.30 32.32
C ILE A 293 -1.12 0.83 32.87
N PHE A 294 -1.19 1.84 33.71
CA PHE A 294 -0.04 2.46 34.35
C PHE A 294 -0.31 2.56 35.85
N SER A 295 0.47 1.87 36.67
CA SER A 295 0.37 1.88 38.13
C SER A 295 1.42 2.81 38.74
N ASP A 296 1.18 3.27 39.95
CA ASP A 296 2.08 4.16 40.73
C ASP A 296 3.50 3.58 40.93
N SER A 297 3.66 2.28 40.77
CA SER A 297 4.94 1.55 40.90
C SER A 297 5.56 1.14 39.54
N GLY A 298 4.93 1.44 38.42
CA GLY A 298 5.38 1.08 37.08
C GLY A 298 6.16 2.19 36.37
N GLU A 299 7.00 1.81 35.46
CA GLU A 299 7.68 2.75 34.58
C GLU A 299 6.65 3.45 33.68
N ILE A 300 6.62 4.79 33.76
CA ILE A 300 5.70 5.60 32.94
C ILE A 300 6.32 5.73 31.55
N PRO A 301 5.64 5.27 30.49
CA PRO A 301 6.16 5.40 29.14
C PRO A 301 6.30 6.85 28.71
N GLY A 302 7.26 7.12 27.86
CA GLY A 302 7.46 8.44 27.27
C GLY A 302 6.31 8.85 26.36
N MET A 303 5.82 7.92 25.53
CA MET A 303 4.70 8.14 24.62
C MET A 303 3.89 6.86 24.43
N VAL A 304 2.58 7.03 24.29
CA VAL A 304 1.62 5.94 24.02
C VAL A 304 0.81 6.28 22.78
N LEU A 305 0.76 5.35 21.83
CA LEU A 305 -0.12 5.39 20.68
C LEU A 305 -1.29 4.44 20.90
N VAL A 306 -2.51 4.93 20.81
CA VAL A 306 -3.72 4.10 20.91
C VAL A 306 -4.01 3.51 19.53
N ILE A 307 -3.73 2.22 19.35
CA ILE A 307 -3.89 1.53 18.06
C ILE A 307 -5.34 1.14 17.86
N GLU A 308 -5.94 0.51 18.88
CA GLU A 308 -7.31 0.00 18.82
C GLU A 308 -7.96 0.13 20.20
N GLY A 309 -9.26 0.44 20.21
CA GLY A 309 -10.04 0.60 21.45
C GLY A 309 -10.00 2.03 22.00
N GLU A 310 -10.30 2.18 23.26
CA GLU A 310 -10.40 3.46 23.97
C GLU A 310 -9.75 3.36 25.36
N LEU A 311 -8.98 4.38 25.73
CA LEU A 311 -8.46 4.59 27.08
C LEU A 311 -9.38 5.53 27.84
N ASP A 312 -9.87 5.12 28.99
CA ASP A 312 -10.59 5.97 29.92
C ASP A 312 -9.65 6.52 31.01
N ILE A 313 -9.75 7.81 31.24
CA ILE A 313 -9.09 8.46 32.34
C ILE A 313 -10.17 8.71 33.39
N ARG A 314 -10.03 8.08 34.57
CA ARG A 314 -11.02 8.11 35.67
C ARG A 314 -10.43 8.77 36.91
N ASN A 315 -11.26 9.53 37.62
CA ASN A 315 -10.89 10.09 38.93
C ASN A 315 -10.91 9.01 40.03
N SER A 316 -10.55 9.38 41.27
CA SER A 316 -10.58 8.52 42.46
C SER A 316 -11.94 7.89 42.72
N ASP A 317 -13.04 8.55 42.32
CA ASP A 317 -14.41 8.05 42.48
C ASP A 317 -14.84 7.11 41.34
N GLY A 318 -13.92 6.75 40.43
CA GLY A 318 -14.17 5.88 39.25
C GLY A 318 -14.94 6.54 38.13
N ARG A 319 -15.26 7.84 38.21
CA ARG A 319 -15.94 8.57 37.13
C ARG A 319 -14.97 8.89 35.99
N LYS A 320 -15.41 8.65 34.75
CA LYS A 320 -14.67 9.00 33.55
C LYS A 320 -14.56 10.53 33.42
N THR A 321 -13.35 11.04 33.34
CA THR A 321 -13.05 12.49 33.17
C THR A 321 -12.57 12.83 31.78
N ALA A 322 -11.93 11.89 31.08
CA ALA A 322 -11.46 12.03 29.71
C ALA A 322 -11.32 10.67 29.06
N SER A 323 -11.13 10.65 27.75
CA SER A 323 -10.78 9.43 27.01
C SER A 323 -9.85 9.72 25.83
N ALA A 324 -9.06 8.69 25.46
CA ALA A 324 -8.25 8.68 24.26
C ALA A 324 -8.67 7.49 23.39
N LYS A 325 -9.05 7.76 22.16
CA LYS A 325 -9.54 6.75 21.20
C LYS A 325 -8.44 6.29 20.25
N SER A 326 -8.73 5.24 19.48
CA SER A 326 -7.87 4.81 18.38
C SER A 326 -7.39 6.01 17.54
N GLY A 327 -6.09 6.08 17.28
CA GLY A 327 -5.43 7.21 16.63
C GLY A 327 -4.90 8.29 17.56
N SER A 328 -5.19 8.22 18.87
CA SER A 328 -4.68 9.20 19.84
C SER A 328 -3.21 8.94 20.19
N VAL A 329 -2.49 10.04 20.42
CA VAL A 329 -1.13 10.06 20.97
C VAL A 329 -1.18 10.66 22.36
N ILE A 330 -0.58 9.99 23.35
CA ILE A 330 -0.52 10.46 24.74
C ILE A 330 0.94 10.54 25.15
N HIS A 331 1.37 11.73 25.54
CA HIS A 331 2.73 11.95 26.05
C HIS A 331 2.80 11.70 27.56
N GLN A 332 3.99 11.37 28.06
CA GLN A 332 4.22 11.07 29.47
C GLN A 332 3.81 12.22 30.41
N SER A 333 3.93 13.49 29.99
CA SER A 333 3.54 14.63 30.83
C SER A 333 2.07 14.57 31.22
N TYR A 334 1.19 14.17 30.29
CA TYR A 334 -0.23 13.99 30.56
C TYR A 334 -0.49 12.79 31.47
N ILE A 335 0.24 11.68 31.26
CA ILE A 335 0.13 10.48 32.10
C ILE A 335 0.55 10.82 33.54
N LYS A 336 1.73 11.44 33.69
CA LYS A 336 2.25 11.87 35.02
C LYS A 336 1.29 12.81 35.76
N LYS A 337 0.79 13.86 35.09
CA LYS A 337 -0.19 14.78 35.65
C LYS A 337 -1.47 14.07 36.10
N SER A 338 -1.95 13.12 35.30
CA SER A 338 -3.16 12.34 35.64
C SER A 338 -2.95 11.46 36.86
N ILE A 339 -1.81 10.78 36.98
CA ILE A 339 -1.48 9.93 38.13
C ILE A 339 -1.29 10.78 39.39
N ILE A 340 -0.53 11.89 39.32
CA ILE A 340 -0.34 12.81 40.48
C ILE A 340 -1.67 13.38 40.94
N ALA A 341 -2.64 13.60 40.05
CA ALA A 341 -3.99 14.03 40.41
C ALA A 341 -4.90 12.89 40.92
N GLY A 342 -4.34 11.72 41.22
CA GLY A 342 -5.09 10.56 41.71
C GLY A 342 -6.01 9.92 40.68
N LYS A 343 -5.74 10.13 39.39
CA LYS A 343 -6.54 9.54 38.32
C LYS A 343 -5.94 8.22 37.88
N SER A 344 -6.79 7.27 37.51
CA SER A 344 -6.40 6.00 36.88
C SER A 344 -6.60 6.06 35.35
N ILE A 345 -5.72 5.35 34.60
CA ILE A 345 -5.83 5.19 33.14
C ILE A 345 -6.09 3.71 32.88
N VAL A 346 -7.30 3.42 32.42
CA VAL A 346 -7.79 2.05 32.22
C VAL A 346 -8.35 1.87 30.82
N PRO A 347 -8.36 0.64 30.27
CA PRO A 347 -9.11 0.34 29.06
C PRO A 347 -10.59 0.71 29.23
N GLY A 348 -11.18 1.27 28.19
CA GLY A 348 -12.62 1.52 28.13
C GLY A 348 -13.43 0.21 28.25
N THR A 349 -14.73 0.36 28.42
CA THR A 349 -15.65 -0.77 28.69
C THR A 349 -15.88 -1.70 27.49
N HIS A 350 -15.44 -1.33 26.29
CA HIS A 350 -15.77 -2.02 25.04
C HIS A 350 -14.58 -2.80 24.46
N GLY A 351 -14.14 -3.87 25.12
CA GLY A 351 -13.14 -4.80 24.58
C GLY A 351 -11.70 -4.53 25.03
N ALA A 352 -10.78 -5.37 24.53
CA ALA A 352 -9.35 -5.18 24.77
C ALA A 352 -8.82 -3.97 23.99
N ILE A 353 -7.80 -3.32 24.55
CA ILE A 353 -7.11 -2.21 23.91
C ILE A 353 -5.74 -2.66 23.41
N ARG A 354 -5.38 -2.21 22.22
CA ARG A 354 -4.02 -2.35 21.67
C ARG A 354 -3.32 -1.00 21.68
N LEU A 355 -2.11 -0.99 22.20
CA LEU A 355 -1.27 0.18 22.33
C LEU A 355 0.11 -0.10 21.75
N LYS A 356 0.78 0.94 21.25
CA LYS A 356 2.23 0.95 21.08
C LYS A 356 2.83 1.93 22.07
N VAL A 357 3.84 1.47 22.78
CA VAL A 357 4.45 2.20 23.90
C VAL A 357 5.91 2.45 23.59
N ILE A 358 6.36 3.69 23.74
CA ILE A 358 7.75 4.11 23.54
C ILE A 358 8.28 4.65 24.87
N SER A 359 9.46 4.16 25.30
CA SER A 359 10.12 4.65 26.50
C SER A 359 10.59 6.09 26.35
N GLU A 360 10.79 6.79 27.46
CA GLU A 360 11.30 8.17 27.44
C GLU A 360 12.72 8.23 26.87
N GLU A 361 13.57 7.25 27.18
CA GLU A 361 14.94 7.17 26.69
C GLU A 361 14.94 7.08 25.15
N ASN A 362 14.12 6.19 24.57
CA ASN A 362 14.00 6.04 23.13
C ASN A 362 13.43 7.29 22.47
N LEU A 363 12.46 7.95 23.08
CA LEU A 363 11.95 9.23 22.58
C LEU A 363 13.03 10.31 22.53
N GLN A 364 13.86 10.44 23.56
CA GLN A 364 14.95 11.41 23.59
C GLN A 364 15.99 11.10 22.51
N SER A 365 16.30 9.83 22.31
CA SER A 365 17.15 9.38 21.20
C SER A 365 16.61 9.80 19.84
N ILE A 366 15.31 9.56 19.57
CA ILE A 366 14.65 9.95 18.32
C ILE A 366 14.59 11.49 18.18
N LYS A 367 14.27 12.23 19.25
CA LYS A 367 14.27 13.70 19.27
C LYS A 367 15.63 14.30 18.87
N THR A 368 16.73 13.71 19.31
CA THR A 368 18.08 14.20 18.95
C THR A 368 18.40 13.95 17.48
N GLN A 369 17.93 12.86 16.91
CA GLN A 369 18.25 12.43 15.54
C GLN A 369 17.27 12.99 14.49
N SER A 370 16.06 13.41 14.88
CA SER A 370 15.01 13.86 13.96
C SER A 370 14.45 15.24 14.29
N ARG A 371 14.70 16.20 13.39
CA ARG A 371 14.14 17.57 13.49
C ARG A 371 12.61 17.57 13.36
N SER A 372 12.04 16.75 12.46
CA SER A 372 10.59 16.67 12.26
C SER A 372 9.88 16.08 13.47
N PHE A 373 10.47 15.06 14.10
CA PHE A 373 9.93 14.49 15.32
C PHE A 373 10.04 15.44 16.52
N ARG A 374 11.13 16.16 16.64
CA ARG A 374 11.29 17.20 17.67
C ARG A 374 10.19 18.26 17.58
N ALA A 375 9.95 18.80 16.39
CA ALA A 375 8.90 19.79 16.16
C ALA A 375 7.49 19.23 16.47
N PHE A 376 7.25 17.97 16.15
CA PHE A 376 6.01 17.27 16.51
C PHE A 376 5.83 17.17 18.03
N MET A 377 6.89 16.76 18.76
CA MET A 377 6.83 16.64 20.22
C MET A 377 6.63 17.99 20.92
N GLU A 378 7.30 19.05 20.46
CA GLU A 378 7.11 20.40 20.96
C GLU A 378 5.65 20.88 20.79
N LYS A 379 5.04 20.58 19.63
CA LYS A 379 3.64 20.89 19.37
C LYS A 379 2.71 20.12 20.29
N LEU A 380 2.95 18.82 20.48
CA LEU A 380 2.16 17.98 21.37
C LEU A 380 2.21 18.46 22.82
N GLU A 381 3.38 18.84 23.32
CA GLU A 381 3.57 19.39 24.67
C GLU A 381 2.80 20.72 24.87
N VAL A 382 2.74 21.56 23.84
CA VAL A 382 1.98 22.84 23.87
C VAL A 382 0.47 22.58 23.85
N GLU A 383 -0.01 21.70 22.99
CA GLU A 383 -1.44 21.35 22.94
C GLU A 383 -1.94 20.74 24.26
N GLU A 384 -1.16 19.87 24.90
CA GLU A 384 -1.47 19.34 26.22
C GLU A 384 -1.49 20.42 27.32
N ALA A 385 -0.61 21.43 27.23
CA ALA A 385 -0.58 22.55 28.16
C ALA A 385 -1.84 23.42 28.05
N ILE A 386 -2.30 23.69 26.81
CA ILE A 386 -3.54 24.45 26.55
C ILE A 386 -4.77 23.70 27.03
N TYR A 387 -4.87 22.40 26.82
CA TYR A 387 -5.97 21.58 27.33
C TYR A 387 -6.02 21.52 28.87
N SER A 388 -4.88 21.62 29.52
CA SER A 388 -4.78 21.65 31.01
C SER A 388 -5.24 22.99 31.57
N SER A 389 -4.87 24.12 30.97
CA SER A 389 -5.24 25.46 31.46
C SER A 389 -6.71 25.80 31.20
N ALA A 390 -7.29 25.41 30.06
CA ALA A 390 -8.69 25.67 29.74
C ALA A 390 -9.69 24.93 30.67
N LYS A 391 -9.27 23.83 31.32
CA LYS A 391 -10.08 23.13 32.35
C LYS A 391 -9.96 23.69 33.73
N GLU A 392 -8.88 24.39 34.09
CA GLU A 392 -8.73 25.05 35.36
C GLU A 392 -9.55 26.36 35.40
N GLU A 393 -9.66 27.08 34.28
CA GLU A 393 -10.50 28.30 34.19
C GLU A 393 -12.01 28.01 34.11
N GLY A 394 -12.43 26.81 33.75
CA GLY A 394 -13.85 26.41 33.71
C GLY A 394 -14.42 25.82 35.00
N GLN A 395 -13.63 25.80 36.09
CA GLN A 395 -14.04 25.36 37.44
C GLN A 395 -13.93 26.46 38.52
N ALA A 396 -13.71 27.71 38.12
CA ALA A 396 -13.74 28.86 39.04
C ALA A 396 -15.09 29.61 39.00
#